data_edac0931519b4b41f4ef3f59e6d8e7ed
#
_entry.id   edac0931519b4b41f4ef3f59e6d8e7ed
#
_cell.length_a   1.000
_cell.length_b   1.000
_cell.length_c   1.000
_cell.angle_alpha   90.00
_cell.angle_beta   90.00
_cell.angle_gamma   90.00
#
_symmetry.space_group_name_H-M   'P 1'
#
loop_
_entity.id
_entity.type
_entity.pdbx_description
1 polymer ?
#
loop_
_entity_poly.entity_id
_entity_poly.type
_entity_poly.pdbx_seq_one_letter_code
_entity_poly.pdbx_strand_id
1 'polypeptide(L)'
;CLQAFYIAKRYGIARAGSRGRVLVYFLAIGFGFMFIEIAFIQKFVLFLSHPLYAIAVVLFAFLLFAGIGSRVSKRLAEGALALRRPGLAVALAIGLSAALCLGLLPWLFQHAMGLRDEARILISVALIAPLAFFMGMPFPLGLARVEATDARLIPWAWGINGCASVTGAVLATLLAIHIGFTAVVVAALVLYGIAAAARP
;
A
#
# COMPACT_ATOMS: atom_id res chain seq x y z
N CYS A 1 17.88 -2.31 9.70
CA CYS A 1 18.53 -1.63 8.52
C CYS A 1 20.06 -1.80 8.51
N LEU A 2 20.79 -1.56 9.62
CA LEU A 2 22.25 -1.66 9.68
C LEU A 2 22.79 -3.10 9.44
N GLN A 3 22.12 -4.12 9.97
CA GLN A 3 22.52 -5.53 9.76
C GLN A 3 22.38 -5.95 8.28
N ALA A 4 21.31 -5.52 7.62
CA ALA A 4 21.11 -5.79 6.21
C ALA A 4 22.20 -5.17 5.35
N PHE A 5 22.65 -3.94 5.66
CA PHE A 5 23.75 -3.27 4.97
C PHE A 5 25.11 -3.98 5.17
N TYR A 6 25.36 -4.50 6.37
CA TYR A 6 26.59 -5.23 6.70
C TYR A 6 26.69 -6.57 5.97
N ILE A 7 25.59 -7.31 5.87
CA ILE A 7 25.50 -8.59 5.16
C ILE A 7 25.71 -8.41 3.65
N ALA A 8 25.20 -7.33 3.04
CA ALA A 8 25.40 -7.03 1.61
C ALA A 8 26.87 -6.80 1.24
N LYS A 9 27.61 -6.11 2.11
CA LYS A 9 29.04 -5.83 1.88
C LYS A 9 29.88 -7.10 1.93
N ARG A 10 29.45 -8.11 2.70
CA ARG A 10 30.20 -9.35 2.93
C ARG A 10 30.01 -10.41 1.82
N TYR A 11 28.87 -10.40 1.10
CA TYR A 11 28.50 -11.49 0.18
C TYR A 11 28.57 -11.15 -1.31
N GLY A 12 29.13 -10.01 -1.72
CA GLY A 12 29.49 -9.69 -3.11
C GLY A 12 28.40 -9.97 -4.18
N ILE A 13 27.14 -9.65 -3.92
CA ILE A 13 25.98 -10.20 -4.63
C ILE A 13 25.46 -9.24 -5.69
N ALA A 14 25.18 -9.78 -6.88
CA ALA A 14 24.41 -9.26 -8.03
C ALA A 14 24.75 -7.87 -8.62
N ARG A 15 24.52 -7.71 -9.92
CA ARG A 15 24.72 -6.47 -10.69
C ARG A 15 24.03 -5.27 -10.03
N ALA A 16 24.72 -4.17 -9.86
CA ALA A 16 24.28 -2.95 -9.16
C ALA A 16 22.89 -2.42 -9.61
N GLY A 17 22.54 -2.57 -10.88
CA GLY A 17 21.26 -2.13 -11.43
C GLY A 17 20.04 -2.94 -10.99
N SER A 18 20.19 -4.21 -10.63
CA SER A 18 19.09 -5.04 -10.11
C SER A 18 18.73 -4.68 -8.67
N ARG A 19 19.73 -4.44 -7.85
CA ARG A 19 19.56 -4.05 -6.43
C ARG A 19 18.87 -2.70 -6.28
N GLY A 20 19.25 -1.72 -7.09
CA GLY A 20 18.64 -0.39 -7.05
C GLY A 20 17.14 -0.44 -7.38
N ARG A 21 16.74 -1.25 -8.36
CA ARG A 21 15.32 -1.43 -8.71
C ARG A 21 14.52 -2.11 -7.61
N VAL A 22 15.08 -3.15 -6.99
CA VAL A 22 14.46 -3.83 -5.84
C VAL A 22 14.28 -2.85 -4.69
N LEU A 23 15.32 -2.07 -4.34
CA LEU A 23 15.25 -1.07 -3.29
C LEU A 23 14.16 -0.03 -3.56
N VAL A 24 14.16 0.59 -4.74
CA VAL A 24 13.15 1.61 -5.12
C VAL A 24 11.75 1.03 -5.09
N TYR A 25 11.55 -0.18 -5.62
CA TYR A 25 10.25 -0.84 -5.64
C TYR A 25 9.69 -1.07 -4.25
N PHE A 26 10.45 -1.74 -3.36
CA PHE A 26 9.95 -2.09 -2.03
C PHE A 26 9.86 -0.91 -1.07
N LEU A 27 10.72 0.11 -1.24
CA LEU A 27 10.53 1.40 -0.56
C LEU A 27 9.23 2.07 -1.00
N ALA A 28 9.01 2.17 -2.31
CA ALA A 28 7.85 2.88 -2.86
C ALA A 28 6.53 2.23 -2.45
N ILE A 29 6.42 0.88 -2.51
CA ILE A 29 5.18 0.21 -2.08
C ILE A 29 4.98 0.28 -0.56
N GLY A 30 6.06 0.21 0.25
CA GLY A 30 5.98 0.34 1.70
C GLY A 30 5.52 1.73 2.14
N PHE A 31 6.12 2.78 1.60
CA PHE A 31 5.66 4.16 1.84
C PHE A 31 4.24 4.39 1.33
N GLY A 32 3.96 3.96 0.08
CA GLY A 32 2.65 4.14 -0.53
C GLY A 32 1.52 3.51 0.26
N PHE A 33 1.74 2.29 0.78
CA PHE A 33 0.78 1.60 1.63
C PHE A 33 0.52 2.38 2.93
N MET A 34 1.57 2.73 3.66
CA MET A 34 1.44 3.45 4.93
C MET A 34 0.84 4.85 4.76
N PHE A 35 1.16 5.55 3.67
CA PHE A 35 0.59 6.86 3.40
C PHE A 35 -0.92 6.80 3.25
N ILE A 36 -1.44 5.85 2.48
CA ILE A 36 -2.89 5.67 2.32
C ILE A 36 -3.52 5.23 3.63
N GLU A 37 -2.98 4.20 4.29
CA GLU A 37 -3.55 3.65 5.53
C GLU A 37 -3.66 4.71 6.63
N ILE A 38 -2.58 5.45 6.92
CA ILE A 38 -2.55 6.49 7.94
C ILE A 38 -3.47 7.66 7.57
N ALA A 39 -3.47 8.07 6.29
CA ALA A 39 -4.38 9.12 5.82
C ALA A 39 -5.85 8.72 6.01
N PHE A 40 -6.20 7.47 5.70
CA PHE A 40 -7.56 6.96 5.90
C PHE A 40 -7.93 6.87 7.38
N ILE A 41 -7.03 6.40 8.26
CA ILE A 41 -7.26 6.41 9.70
C ILE A 41 -7.64 7.82 10.17
N GLN A 42 -6.83 8.82 9.84
CA GLN A 42 -7.08 10.21 10.25
C GLN A 42 -8.41 10.75 9.71
N LYS A 43 -8.75 10.43 8.46
CA LYS A 43 -10.01 10.86 7.85
C LYS A 43 -11.22 10.19 8.47
N PHE A 44 -11.13 8.88 8.75
CA PHE A 44 -12.23 8.12 9.33
C PHE A 44 -12.42 8.35 10.84
N VAL A 45 -11.43 8.88 11.56
CA VAL A 45 -11.62 9.41 12.93
C VAL A 45 -12.72 10.46 12.97
N LEU A 46 -12.77 11.33 11.96
CA LEU A 46 -13.82 12.36 11.85
C LEU A 46 -15.18 11.76 11.52
N PHE A 47 -15.22 10.68 10.73
CA PHE A 47 -16.46 10.03 10.30
C PHE A 47 -17.07 9.13 11.39
N LEU A 48 -16.25 8.35 12.09
CA LEU A 48 -16.69 7.41 13.11
C LEU A 48 -16.81 8.04 14.51
N SER A 49 -16.38 9.31 14.67
CA SER A 49 -16.48 10.11 15.90
C SER A 49 -15.70 9.57 17.12
N HIS A 50 -15.16 8.36 17.03
CA HIS A 50 -14.37 7.71 18.08
C HIS A 50 -13.03 7.22 17.51
N PRO A 51 -11.88 7.78 17.95
CA PRO A 51 -10.56 7.44 17.40
C PRO A 51 -10.23 5.95 17.49
N LEU A 52 -10.54 5.28 18.59
CA LEU A 52 -10.25 3.85 18.75
C LEU A 52 -11.04 2.98 17.75
N TYR A 53 -12.31 3.29 17.54
CA TYR A 53 -13.11 2.57 16.53
C TYR A 53 -12.60 2.83 15.12
N ALA A 54 -12.23 4.07 14.81
CA ALA A 54 -11.69 4.41 13.49
C ALA A 54 -10.41 3.64 13.21
N ILE A 55 -9.47 3.61 14.15
CA ILE A 55 -8.23 2.86 14.02
C ILE A 55 -8.54 1.37 13.81
N ALA A 56 -9.37 0.78 14.67
CA ALA A 56 -9.68 -0.65 14.60
C ALA A 56 -10.36 -1.03 13.28
N VAL A 57 -11.36 -0.26 12.83
CA VAL A 57 -12.12 -0.53 11.60
C VAL A 57 -11.23 -0.38 10.36
N VAL A 58 -10.44 0.70 10.29
CA VAL A 58 -9.58 0.97 9.14
C VAL A 58 -8.47 -0.06 9.05
N LEU A 59 -7.74 -0.34 10.16
CA LEU A 59 -6.70 -1.39 10.18
C LEU A 59 -7.26 -2.75 9.82
N PHE A 60 -8.40 -3.14 10.42
CA PHE A 60 -9.05 -4.40 10.11
C PHE A 60 -9.39 -4.52 8.61
N ALA A 61 -9.99 -3.48 8.03
CA ALA A 61 -10.36 -3.46 6.62
C ALA A 61 -9.10 -3.55 5.72
N PHE A 62 -8.05 -2.75 6.00
CA PHE A 62 -6.82 -2.81 5.21
C PHE A 62 -6.14 -4.17 5.31
N LEU A 63 -5.96 -4.72 6.50
CA LEU A 63 -5.30 -6.01 6.69
C LEU A 63 -6.08 -7.16 6.06
N LEU A 64 -7.41 -7.19 6.25
CA LEU A 64 -8.27 -8.23 5.72
C LEU A 64 -8.25 -8.24 4.18
N PHE A 65 -8.57 -7.10 3.57
CA PHE A 65 -8.70 -7.02 2.11
C PHE A 65 -7.35 -7.03 1.39
N ALA A 66 -6.30 -6.45 1.97
CA ALA A 66 -4.95 -6.60 1.44
C ALA A 66 -4.47 -8.05 1.53
N GLY A 67 -4.79 -8.77 2.60
CA GLY A 67 -4.52 -10.20 2.73
C GLY A 67 -5.21 -11.03 1.64
N ILE A 68 -6.49 -10.74 1.35
CA ILE A 68 -7.24 -11.40 0.27
C ILE A 68 -6.61 -11.05 -1.09
N GLY A 69 -6.29 -9.77 -1.33
CA GLY A 69 -5.63 -9.29 -2.55
C GLY A 69 -4.28 -9.96 -2.78
N SER A 70 -3.49 -10.12 -1.72
CA SER A 70 -2.21 -10.83 -1.76
C SER A 70 -2.36 -12.29 -2.21
N ARG A 71 -3.39 -12.98 -1.75
CA ARG A 71 -3.67 -14.37 -2.20
C ARG A 71 -4.05 -14.44 -3.68
N VAL A 72 -4.87 -13.50 -4.15
CA VAL A 72 -5.30 -13.44 -5.55
C VAL A 72 -4.14 -13.07 -6.48
N SER A 73 -3.18 -12.27 -6.02
CA SER A 73 -2.02 -11.87 -6.81
C SER A 73 -1.16 -13.04 -7.29
N LYS A 74 -1.11 -14.16 -6.56
CA LYS A 74 -0.41 -15.38 -6.99
C LYS A 74 -0.99 -15.94 -8.28
N ARG A 75 -2.32 -15.98 -8.41
CA ARG A 75 -3.01 -16.44 -9.62
C ARG A 75 -2.74 -15.51 -10.83
N LEU A 76 -2.58 -14.21 -10.57
CA LEU A 76 -2.18 -13.23 -11.58
C LEU A 76 -0.72 -13.43 -12.04
N ALA A 77 0.18 -13.80 -11.13
CA ALA A 77 1.58 -14.08 -11.44
C ALA A 77 1.74 -15.39 -12.24
N GLU A 78 0.91 -16.40 -11.96
CA GLU A 78 0.92 -17.72 -12.61
C GLU A 78 0.27 -17.72 -14.01
N GLY A 79 -0.17 -16.57 -14.50
CA GLY A 79 -0.66 -16.41 -15.87
C GLY A 79 -2.13 -16.75 -16.10
N ALA A 80 -2.92 -17.01 -15.06
CA ALA A 80 -4.36 -17.29 -15.15
C ALA A 80 -5.16 -16.09 -15.70
N LEU A 81 -4.65 -14.87 -15.58
CA LEU A 81 -5.09 -13.67 -16.30
C LEU A 81 -3.89 -13.16 -17.09
N ALA A 82 -3.91 -13.32 -18.42
CA ALA A 82 -2.84 -12.94 -19.33
C ALA A 82 -2.67 -11.42 -19.47
N LEU A 83 -2.44 -10.72 -18.36
CA LEU A 83 -2.12 -9.30 -18.37
C LEU A 83 -0.65 -9.10 -18.78
N ARG A 84 -0.44 -8.48 -19.92
CA ARG A 84 0.90 -8.14 -20.44
C ARG A 84 1.78 -7.38 -19.43
N ARG A 85 1.16 -6.67 -18.47
CA ARG A 85 1.83 -5.84 -17.45
C ARG A 85 1.06 -5.85 -16.12
N PRO A 86 1.08 -6.93 -15.35
CA PRO A 86 0.26 -7.03 -14.13
C PRO A 86 0.55 -5.93 -13.10
N GLY A 87 1.80 -5.49 -12.95
CA GLY A 87 2.16 -4.41 -12.03
C GLY A 87 1.54 -3.06 -12.39
N LEU A 88 1.47 -2.73 -13.71
CA LEU A 88 0.82 -1.50 -14.16
C LEU A 88 -0.69 -1.57 -13.97
N ALA A 89 -1.31 -2.71 -14.28
CA ALA A 89 -2.74 -2.90 -14.09
C ALA A 89 -3.15 -2.74 -12.61
N VAL A 90 -2.36 -3.32 -11.70
CA VAL A 90 -2.59 -3.17 -10.26
C VAL A 90 -2.41 -1.72 -9.82
N ALA A 91 -1.36 -1.02 -10.29
CA ALA A 91 -1.17 0.40 -9.95
C ALA A 91 -2.32 1.28 -10.45
N LEU A 92 -2.83 1.01 -11.66
CA LEU A 92 -4.01 1.71 -12.19
C LEU A 92 -5.27 1.40 -11.38
N ALA A 93 -5.46 0.15 -10.95
CA ALA A 93 -6.59 -0.24 -10.10
C ALA A 93 -6.53 0.44 -8.73
N ILE A 94 -5.33 0.56 -8.13
CA ILE A 94 -5.12 1.34 -6.91
C ILE A 94 -5.47 2.80 -7.15
N GLY A 95 -4.97 3.39 -8.24
CA GLY A 95 -5.25 4.79 -8.60
C GLY A 95 -6.73 5.06 -8.79
N LEU A 96 -7.44 4.19 -9.52
CA LEU A 96 -8.88 4.31 -9.75
C LEU A 96 -9.67 4.16 -8.45
N SER A 97 -9.34 3.17 -7.62
CA SER A 97 -9.99 2.95 -6.33
C SER A 97 -9.76 4.12 -5.37
N ALA A 98 -8.56 4.67 -5.34
CA ALA A 98 -8.24 5.85 -4.53
C ALA A 98 -8.98 7.09 -5.03
N ALA A 99 -9.05 7.32 -6.34
CA ALA A 99 -9.81 8.43 -6.92
C ALA A 99 -11.30 8.30 -6.60
N LEU A 100 -11.86 7.10 -6.69
CA LEU A 100 -13.25 6.83 -6.31
C LEU A 100 -13.47 7.14 -4.82
N CYS A 101 -12.57 6.69 -3.94
CA CYS A 101 -12.65 7.02 -2.51
C CYS A 101 -12.58 8.54 -2.27
N LEU A 102 -11.64 9.24 -2.90
CA LEU A 102 -11.51 10.70 -2.76
C LEU A 102 -12.77 11.44 -3.21
N GLY A 103 -13.42 10.99 -4.29
CA GLY A 103 -14.65 11.58 -4.80
C GLY A 103 -15.88 11.28 -3.94
N LEU A 104 -15.96 10.06 -3.38
CA LEU A 104 -17.12 9.63 -2.57
C LEU A 104 -17.06 10.11 -1.12
N LEU A 105 -15.87 10.28 -0.54
CA LEU A 105 -15.71 10.67 0.86
C LEU A 105 -16.45 11.95 1.25
N PRO A 106 -16.37 13.08 0.51
CA PRO A 106 -17.09 14.29 0.88
C PRO A 106 -18.60 14.09 0.89
N TRP A 107 -19.14 13.43 -0.13
CA TRP A 107 -20.56 13.12 -0.23
C TRP A 107 -21.01 12.21 0.92
N LEU A 108 -20.24 11.18 1.22
CA LEU A 108 -20.51 10.23 2.29
C LEU A 108 -20.56 10.94 3.65
N PHE A 109 -19.60 11.82 3.93
CA PHE A 109 -19.54 12.55 5.19
C PHE A 109 -20.76 13.48 5.37
N GLN A 110 -21.25 14.07 4.27
CA GLN A 110 -22.43 14.94 4.35
C GLN A 110 -23.73 14.17 4.62
N HIS A 111 -23.89 12.96 4.03
CA HIS A 111 -25.17 12.23 4.06
C HIS A 111 -25.22 11.10 5.09
N ALA A 112 -24.10 10.54 5.47
CA ALA A 112 -24.04 9.36 6.33
C ALA A 112 -23.71 9.67 7.81
N MET A 113 -23.43 10.91 8.18
CA MET A 113 -23.13 11.26 9.59
C MET A 113 -24.35 11.06 10.53
N GLY A 114 -25.58 11.12 10.02
CA GLY A 114 -26.79 10.85 10.78
C GLY A 114 -27.16 9.38 10.95
N LEU A 115 -26.39 8.48 10.35
CA LEU A 115 -26.65 7.04 10.44
C LEU A 115 -26.15 6.45 11.77
N ARG A 116 -26.68 5.28 12.13
CA ARG A 116 -26.23 4.48 13.28
C ARG A 116 -24.77 4.04 13.08
N ASP A 117 -24.05 3.87 14.19
CA ASP A 117 -22.62 3.54 14.16
C ASP A 117 -22.31 2.25 13.39
N GLU A 118 -23.17 1.23 13.50
CA GLU A 118 -22.99 -0.03 12.75
C GLU A 118 -23.03 0.19 11.24
N ALA A 119 -23.94 1.04 10.76
CA ALA A 119 -24.06 1.37 9.33
C ALA A 119 -22.81 2.16 8.87
N ARG A 120 -22.32 3.09 9.68
CA ARG A 120 -21.10 3.87 9.38
C ARG A 120 -19.87 2.97 9.30
N ILE A 121 -19.75 1.97 10.19
CA ILE A 121 -18.67 0.97 10.17
C ILE A 121 -18.74 0.16 8.87
N LEU A 122 -19.92 -0.39 8.52
CA LEU A 122 -20.09 -1.20 7.30
C LEU A 122 -19.76 -0.40 6.03
N ILE A 123 -20.21 0.84 5.95
CA ILE A 123 -19.91 1.74 4.84
C ILE A 123 -18.40 2.02 4.75
N SER A 124 -17.75 2.25 5.89
CA SER A 124 -16.31 2.46 5.94
C SER A 124 -15.54 1.26 5.40
N VAL A 125 -15.89 0.06 5.86
CA VAL A 125 -15.28 -1.20 5.39
C VAL A 125 -15.53 -1.40 3.90
N ALA A 126 -16.76 -1.20 3.42
CA ALA A 126 -17.10 -1.37 2.01
C ALA A 126 -16.34 -0.38 1.09
N LEU A 127 -16.13 0.85 1.55
CA LEU A 127 -15.40 1.87 0.80
C LEU A 127 -13.90 1.56 0.73
N ILE A 128 -13.32 1.09 1.84
CA ILE A 128 -11.88 0.76 1.93
C ILE A 128 -11.57 -0.55 1.18
N ALA A 129 -12.50 -1.50 1.16
CA ALA A 129 -12.28 -2.84 0.65
C ALA A 129 -11.63 -2.91 -0.75
N PRO A 130 -12.13 -2.25 -1.80
CA PRO A 130 -11.54 -2.34 -3.13
C PRO A 130 -10.13 -1.76 -3.19
N LEU A 131 -9.89 -0.64 -2.51
CA LEU A 131 -8.58 -0.01 -2.45
C LEU A 131 -7.56 -0.91 -1.74
N ALA A 132 -7.89 -1.39 -0.55
CA ALA A 132 -7.03 -2.27 0.23
C ALA A 132 -6.75 -3.59 -0.49
N PHE A 133 -7.75 -4.15 -1.18
CA PHE A 133 -7.59 -5.37 -1.98
C PHE A 133 -6.51 -5.22 -3.05
N PHE A 134 -6.54 -4.15 -3.83
CA PHE A 134 -5.52 -3.91 -4.85
C PHE A 134 -4.17 -3.54 -4.24
N MET A 135 -4.13 -2.82 -3.13
CA MET A 135 -2.90 -2.47 -2.41
C MET A 135 -2.17 -3.69 -1.83
N GLY A 136 -2.87 -4.79 -1.59
CA GLY A 136 -2.26 -6.05 -1.12
C GLY A 136 -1.48 -6.80 -2.20
N MET A 137 -1.65 -6.49 -3.49
CA MET A 137 -1.06 -7.24 -4.60
C MET A 137 0.41 -6.89 -4.93
N PRO A 138 0.89 -5.64 -4.85
CA PRO A 138 2.23 -5.26 -5.29
C PRO A 138 3.35 -6.02 -4.60
N PHE A 139 3.26 -6.23 -3.29
CA PHE A 139 4.32 -6.89 -2.53
C PHE A 139 4.58 -8.33 -2.99
N PRO A 140 3.59 -9.26 -3.04
CA PRO A 140 3.82 -10.61 -3.53
C PRO A 140 4.18 -10.66 -5.02
N LEU A 141 3.65 -9.76 -5.86
CA LEU A 141 4.05 -9.67 -7.27
C LEU A 141 5.53 -9.26 -7.44
N GLY A 142 6.01 -8.33 -6.62
CA GLY A 142 7.41 -7.93 -6.59
C GLY A 142 8.30 -9.06 -6.07
N LEU A 143 7.86 -9.74 -5.01
CA LEU A 143 8.61 -10.83 -4.39
C LEU A 143 8.78 -12.02 -5.36
N ALA A 144 7.74 -12.40 -6.08
CA ALA A 144 7.82 -13.48 -7.08
C ALA A 144 8.82 -13.15 -8.21
N ARG A 145 8.95 -11.88 -8.61
CA ARG A 145 9.95 -11.46 -9.60
C ARG A 145 11.37 -11.48 -9.03
N VAL A 146 11.54 -11.04 -7.79
CA VAL A 146 12.84 -11.10 -7.10
C VAL A 146 13.28 -12.55 -6.95
N GLU A 147 12.38 -13.45 -6.59
CA GLU A 147 12.64 -14.89 -6.49
C GLU A 147 13.12 -15.48 -7.81
N ALA A 148 12.46 -15.13 -8.92
CA ALA A 148 12.81 -15.60 -10.26
C ALA A 148 14.17 -15.02 -10.77
N THR A 149 14.61 -13.85 -10.23
CA THR A 149 15.82 -13.17 -10.69
C THR A 149 17.02 -13.47 -9.79
N ASP A 150 16.88 -13.27 -8.49
CA ASP A 150 17.89 -13.55 -7.46
C ASP A 150 17.22 -13.70 -6.08
N ALA A 151 16.94 -14.95 -5.69
CA ALA A 151 16.30 -15.29 -4.43
C ALA A 151 17.04 -14.76 -3.18
N ARG A 152 18.35 -14.44 -3.30
CA ARG A 152 19.15 -13.86 -2.20
C ARG A 152 18.72 -12.44 -1.83
N LEU A 153 17.96 -11.76 -2.71
CA LEU A 153 17.42 -10.43 -2.44
C LEU A 153 16.08 -10.46 -1.67
N ILE A 154 15.48 -11.64 -1.44
CA ILE A 154 14.22 -11.77 -0.69
C ILE A 154 14.32 -11.17 0.72
N PRO A 155 15.33 -11.49 1.57
CA PRO A 155 15.46 -10.87 2.88
C PRO A 155 15.61 -9.33 2.82
N TRP A 156 16.24 -8.82 1.75
CA TRP A 156 16.35 -7.39 1.49
C TRP A 156 15.01 -6.76 1.18
N ALA A 157 14.21 -7.38 0.33
CA ALA A 157 12.87 -6.93 -0.01
C ALA A 157 12.01 -6.75 1.24
N TRP A 158 12.02 -7.74 2.14
CA TRP A 158 11.33 -7.68 3.43
C TRP A 158 11.87 -6.58 4.34
N GLY A 159 13.19 -6.49 4.50
CA GLY A 159 13.82 -5.49 5.36
C GLY A 159 13.56 -4.07 4.89
N ILE A 160 13.69 -3.81 3.58
CA ILE A 160 13.42 -2.50 2.97
C ILE A 160 11.96 -2.09 3.16
N ASN A 161 11.03 -3.01 2.84
CA ASN A 161 9.61 -2.72 2.99
C ASN A 161 9.22 -2.48 4.45
N GLY A 162 9.76 -3.26 5.39
CA GLY A 162 9.55 -3.06 6.82
C GLY A 162 10.07 -1.70 7.31
N CYS A 163 11.28 -1.31 6.91
CA CYS A 163 11.82 0.02 7.23
C CYS A 163 10.97 1.14 6.63
N ALA A 164 10.53 0.98 5.38
CA ALA A 164 9.64 1.95 4.71
C ALA A 164 8.31 2.08 5.44
N SER A 165 7.74 0.97 5.93
CA SER A 165 6.47 1.00 6.67
C SER A 165 6.59 1.77 7.97
N VAL A 166 7.63 1.52 8.76
CA VAL A 166 7.83 2.23 10.05
C VAL A 166 8.06 3.72 9.82
N THR A 167 8.98 4.09 8.93
CA THR A 167 9.26 5.50 8.63
C THR A 167 8.11 6.17 7.90
N GLY A 168 7.41 5.42 7.05
CA GLY A 168 6.24 5.87 6.31
C GLY A 168 5.07 6.27 7.19
N ALA A 169 4.81 5.56 8.28
CA ALA A 169 3.76 5.90 9.22
C ALA A 169 3.99 7.28 9.86
N VAL A 170 5.23 7.56 10.27
CA VAL A 170 5.59 8.87 10.84
C VAL A 170 5.51 9.96 9.79
N LEU A 171 6.09 9.74 8.61
CA LEU A 171 6.06 10.72 7.51
C LEU A 171 4.65 11.01 7.03
N ALA A 172 3.79 9.99 6.90
CA ALA A 172 2.39 10.16 6.52
C ALA A 172 1.65 11.07 7.49
N THR A 173 1.85 10.86 8.79
CA THR A 173 1.22 11.69 9.83
C THR A 173 1.67 13.14 9.73
N LEU A 174 2.99 13.38 9.62
CA LEU A 174 3.53 14.73 9.47
C LEU A 174 3.02 15.42 8.21
N LEU A 175 3.05 14.72 7.08
CA LEU A 175 2.55 15.26 5.80
C LEU A 175 1.05 15.56 5.87
N ALA A 176 0.24 14.68 6.47
CA ALA A 176 -1.20 14.89 6.58
C ALA A 176 -1.55 16.14 7.41
N ILE A 177 -0.77 16.43 8.44
CA ILE A 177 -0.95 17.63 9.28
C ILE A 177 -0.57 18.90 8.49
N HIS A 178 0.50 18.88 7.70
CA HIS A 178 1.03 20.06 7.04
C HIS A 178 0.39 20.37 5.69
N ILE A 179 0.14 19.34 4.87
CA ILE A 179 -0.33 19.49 3.48
C ILE A 179 -1.69 18.81 3.23
N GLY A 180 -2.25 18.16 4.24
CA GLY A 180 -3.59 17.59 4.22
C GLY A 180 -3.69 16.20 3.61
N PHE A 181 -4.85 15.58 3.86
CA PHE A 181 -5.18 14.21 3.47
C PHE A 181 -5.00 13.91 1.97
N THR A 182 -5.57 14.75 1.11
CA THR A 182 -5.55 14.53 -0.34
C THR A 182 -4.13 14.50 -0.90
N ALA A 183 -3.26 15.39 -0.42
CA ALA A 183 -1.87 15.43 -0.86
C ALA A 183 -1.09 14.16 -0.47
N VAL A 184 -1.36 13.59 0.72
CA VAL A 184 -0.75 12.33 1.16
C VAL A 184 -1.19 11.17 0.27
N VAL A 185 -2.49 11.09 -0.07
CA VAL A 185 -3.00 10.07 -0.99
C VAL A 185 -2.39 10.21 -2.38
N VAL A 186 -2.30 11.43 -2.91
CA VAL A 186 -1.64 11.69 -4.21
C VAL A 186 -0.17 11.29 -4.18
N ALA A 187 0.57 11.62 -3.11
CA ALA A 187 1.95 11.19 -2.95
C ALA A 187 2.08 9.67 -2.94
N ALA A 188 1.15 8.96 -2.28
CA ALA A 188 1.11 7.49 -2.31
C ALA A 188 0.87 6.95 -3.72
N LEU A 189 -0.02 7.56 -4.51
CA LEU A 189 -0.26 7.16 -5.90
C LEU A 189 0.97 7.35 -6.78
N VAL A 190 1.72 8.45 -6.58
CA VAL A 190 3.01 8.67 -7.25
C VAL A 190 3.99 7.56 -6.89
N LEU A 191 4.07 7.16 -5.62
CA LEU A 191 4.93 6.05 -5.16
C LEU A 191 4.53 4.71 -5.81
N TYR A 192 3.23 4.39 -5.92
CA TYR A 192 2.78 3.22 -6.66
C TYR A 192 3.12 3.29 -8.15
N GLY A 193 3.05 4.48 -8.76
CA GLY A 193 3.51 4.72 -10.13
C GLY A 193 5.01 4.46 -10.30
N ILE A 194 5.84 4.95 -9.38
CA ILE A 194 7.29 4.69 -9.34
C ILE A 194 7.55 3.18 -9.20
N ALA A 195 6.84 2.49 -8.30
CA ALA A 195 6.95 1.05 -8.16
C ALA A 195 6.60 0.30 -9.46
N ALA A 196 5.53 0.69 -10.13
CA ALA A 196 5.14 0.09 -11.41
C ALA A 196 6.18 0.30 -12.53
N ALA A 197 6.92 1.42 -12.49
CA ALA A 197 8.01 1.73 -13.41
C ALA A 197 9.32 1.00 -13.05
N ALA A 198 9.63 0.85 -11.77
CA ALA A 198 10.91 0.30 -11.29
C ALA A 198 11.13 -1.18 -11.67
N ARG A 199 10.08 -1.99 -11.75
CA ARG A 199 10.08 -3.41 -12.14
C ARG A 199 11.30 -4.17 -11.62
N PRO A 200 11.27 -4.72 -10.40
CA PRO A 200 12.37 -5.47 -9.81
C PRO A 200 12.67 -6.76 -10.59
#